data_de8c2505a3285addae4ffe83d891f68f
#
_entry.id   de8c2505a3285addae4ffe83d891f68f
#
_cell.length_a   1.000
_cell.length_b   1.000
_cell.length_c   1.000
_cell.angle_alpha   90.00
_cell.angle_beta   90.00
_cell.angle_gamma   90.00
#
_symmetry.space_group_name_H-M   'P 1'
#
loop_
_entity.id
_entity.type
_entity.pdbx_description
1 polymer ?
#
loop_
_entity_poly.entity_id
_entity_poly.type
_entity_poly.pdbx_seq_one_letter_code
_entity_poly.pdbx_strand_id
1 'polypeptide(L)'
;MIKSSERKGWNDTVSVSVQSENGKKILLLGGSYQQIVAIEAAKRLGYYTILCDYLNDNPGQKYADKFYLVSTTDKEAVLEVAKKEKIDGVIAYASDPAAPTAAYVAEKLGLEGNPLKAVEICCNKDRFRKFLQENQFYTPKTKTYTSIEDAFKDVKRFQFPIIIKPVDSSGSKGVTVLC
;
A
#
# COMPACT_ATOMS: atom_id res chain seq x y z
N MET A 1 -13.77 49.87 -9.20
CA MET A 1 -13.05 49.64 -7.91
C MET A 1 -13.40 48.23 -7.43
N ILE A 2 -12.56 47.25 -7.73
CA ILE A 2 -12.73 45.86 -7.31
C ILE A 2 -11.79 45.67 -6.11
N LYS A 3 -12.33 45.36 -4.94
CA LYS A 3 -11.57 45.11 -3.72
C LYS A 3 -10.86 43.78 -3.84
N SER A 4 -9.53 43.78 -3.65
CA SER A 4 -8.68 42.62 -3.55
C SER A 4 -9.08 41.79 -2.32
N SER A 5 -9.51 40.52 -2.55
CA SER A 5 -9.69 39.55 -1.49
C SER A 5 -8.32 39.01 -1.06
N GLU A 6 -7.97 39.25 0.20
CA GLU A 6 -6.78 38.71 0.84
C GLU A 6 -6.84 37.19 0.85
N ARG A 7 -5.78 36.55 0.30
CA ARG A 7 -5.54 35.12 0.42
C ARG A 7 -5.11 34.85 1.87
N LYS A 8 -5.97 34.24 2.66
CA LYS A 8 -5.60 33.67 3.97
C LYS A 8 -4.55 32.61 3.77
N GLY A 9 -3.43 32.76 4.44
CA GLY A 9 -2.30 31.85 4.40
C GLY A 9 -2.62 30.49 5.03
N TRP A 10 -1.98 29.46 4.50
CA TRP A 10 -2.05 28.04 4.93
C TRP A 10 -1.35 27.78 6.29
N ASN A 11 -1.29 28.76 7.19
CA ASN A 11 -0.57 28.66 8.46
C ASN A 11 -1.48 28.61 9.70
N ASP A 12 -2.76 28.31 9.53
CA ASP A 12 -3.58 27.97 10.69
C ASP A 12 -3.28 26.51 11.08
N THR A 13 -2.27 26.34 11.94
CA THR A 13 -2.11 25.13 12.75
C THR A 13 -3.37 24.95 13.56
N VAL A 14 -4.30 24.14 13.04
CA VAL A 14 -5.37 23.58 13.85
C VAL A 14 -4.68 22.68 14.86
N SER A 15 -4.45 23.18 16.07
CA SER A 15 -4.10 22.36 17.21
C SER A 15 -5.34 21.53 17.56
N VAL A 16 -5.47 20.39 16.88
CA VAL A 16 -6.38 19.35 17.31
C VAL A 16 -5.76 18.80 18.59
N SER A 17 -6.28 19.19 19.73
CA SER A 17 -6.04 18.53 20.99
C SER A 17 -6.70 17.15 20.90
N VAL A 18 -5.99 16.19 20.28
CA VAL A 18 -6.35 14.79 20.32
C VAL A 18 -6.05 14.33 21.73
N GLN A 19 -7.11 14.22 22.55
CA GLN A 19 -7.02 13.44 23.78
C GLN A 19 -6.62 12.04 23.35
N SER A 20 -5.44 11.58 23.78
CA SER A 20 -4.93 10.25 23.53
C SER A 20 -5.99 9.26 24.03
N GLU A 21 -6.74 8.67 23.10
CA GLU A 21 -7.54 7.49 23.42
C GLU A 21 -6.52 6.40 23.81
N ASN A 22 -6.44 6.17 25.09
CA ASN A 22 -5.54 5.31 25.82
C ASN A 22 -4.97 4.12 25.04
N GLY A 23 -3.68 4.25 24.68
CA GLY A 23 -2.83 3.09 24.47
C GLY A 23 -3.08 2.23 23.23
N LYS A 24 -3.88 2.66 22.26
CA LYS A 24 -4.11 1.92 21.00
C LYS A 24 -2.81 1.77 20.22
N LYS A 25 -2.59 0.59 19.68
CA LYS A 25 -1.40 0.21 18.95
C LYS A 25 -1.69 0.06 17.46
N ILE A 26 -0.87 0.67 16.63
CA ILE A 26 -0.96 0.52 15.19
C ILE A 26 0.31 -0.11 14.62
N LEU A 27 0.13 -1.12 13.77
CA LEU A 27 1.21 -1.76 13.04
C LEU A 27 1.34 -1.11 11.65
N LEU A 28 2.53 -0.59 11.35
CA LEU A 28 2.86 -0.01 10.06
C LEU A 28 3.79 -0.95 9.29
N LEU A 29 3.47 -1.17 8.01
CA LEU A 29 4.23 -2.05 7.14
C LEU A 29 5.06 -1.22 6.16
N GLY A 30 6.37 -1.16 6.42
CA GLY A 30 7.36 -0.40 5.64
C GLY A 30 7.83 0.88 6.33
N GLY A 31 9.15 1.08 6.30
CA GLY A 31 9.85 2.18 6.96
C GLY A 31 10.67 3.08 6.04
N SER A 32 10.38 3.12 4.72
CA SER A 32 11.07 4.01 3.79
C SER A 32 10.74 5.49 4.06
N TYR A 33 11.49 6.40 3.48
CA TYR A 33 11.31 7.85 3.68
C TYR A 33 9.87 8.33 3.45
N GLN A 34 9.20 7.83 2.42
CA GLN A 34 7.81 8.18 2.11
C GLN A 34 6.80 7.69 3.16
N GLN A 35 7.17 6.72 3.99
CA GLN A 35 6.30 6.11 5.00
C GLN A 35 6.45 6.78 6.38
N ILE A 36 7.50 7.56 6.61
CA ILE A 36 7.72 8.30 7.86
C ILE A 36 6.52 9.19 8.19
N VAL A 37 5.93 9.84 7.18
CA VAL A 37 4.77 10.72 7.38
C VAL A 37 3.58 9.98 8.03
N ALA A 38 3.38 8.70 7.72
CA ALA A 38 2.33 7.88 8.32
C ALA A 38 2.65 7.53 9.78
N ILE A 39 3.92 7.22 10.09
CA ILE A 39 4.39 6.96 11.46
C ILE A 39 4.19 8.20 12.33
N GLU A 40 4.63 9.36 11.85
CA GLU A 40 4.47 10.63 12.56
C GLU A 40 2.99 11.01 12.74
N ALA A 41 2.16 10.78 11.71
CA ALA A 41 0.72 11.04 11.81
C ALA A 41 0.08 10.15 12.87
N ALA A 42 0.41 8.86 12.91
CA ALA A 42 -0.08 7.93 13.92
C ALA A 42 0.33 8.38 15.34
N LYS A 43 1.58 8.83 15.53
CA LYS A 43 2.05 9.35 16.81
C LYS A 43 1.32 10.63 17.23
N ARG A 44 1.10 11.56 16.30
CA ARG A 44 0.30 12.78 16.59
C ARG A 44 -1.13 12.46 17.01
N LEU A 45 -1.68 11.33 16.52
CA LEU A 45 -3.01 10.84 16.92
C LEU A 45 -2.99 10.02 18.23
N GLY A 46 -1.84 9.92 18.89
CA GLY A 46 -1.69 9.23 20.18
C GLY A 46 -1.56 7.70 20.07
N TYR A 47 -1.32 7.15 18.90
CA TYR A 47 -1.08 5.71 18.75
C TYR A 47 0.35 5.33 19.17
N TYR A 48 0.49 4.18 19.81
CA TYR A 48 1.77 3.49 19.92
C TYR A 48 2.09 2.82 18.59
N THR A 49 3.21 3.19 17.98
CA THR A 49 3.56 2.80 16.62
C THR A 49 4.52 1.61 16.60
N ILE A 50 4.13 0.55 15.90
CA ILE A 50 4.93 -0.65 15.69
C ILE A 50 5.24 -0.72 14.20
N LEU A 51 6.50 -0.91 13.85
CA LEU A 51 6.98 -0.95 12.47
C LEU A 51 7.51 -2.33 12.11
N CYS A 52 7.09 -2.88 11.00
CA CYS A 52 7.73 -4.02 10.33
C CYS A 52 8.40 -3.57 9.04
N ASP A 53 9.66 -3.97 8.83
CA ASP A 53 10.38 -3.79 7.57
C ASP A 53 11.44 -4.90 7.43
N TYR A 54 11.81 -5.23 6.19
CA TYR A 54 12.84 -6.22 5.90
C TYR A 54 14.28 -5.63 5.97
N LEU A 55 14.40 -4.29 5.95
CA LEU A 55 15.67 -3.60 6.06
C LEU A 55 15.94 -3.20 7.52
N ASN A 56 17.07 -3.64 8.05
CA ASN A 56 17.46 -3.32 9.43
C ASN A 56 17.84 -1.86 9.62
N ASP A 57 18.23 -1.17 8.57
CA ASP A 57 18.68 0.23 8.57
C ASP A 57 17.67 1.19 7.92
N ASN A 58 16.40 0.79 7.82
CA ASN A 58 15.37 1.66 7.24
C ASN A 58 15.19 2.96 8.05
N PRO A 59 14.93 4.09 7.38
CA PRO A 59 14.86 5.39 8.04
C PRO A 59 13.68 5.52 9.02
N GLY A 60 12.57 4.82 8.77
CA GLY A 60 11.35 4.86 9.60
C GLY A 60 11.53 4.28 10.99
N GLN A 61 12.53 3.40 11.19
CA GLN A 61 12.80 2.77 12.47
C GLN A 61 13.04 3.80 13.60
N LYS A 62 13.65 4.92 13.28
CA LYS A 62 13.95 5.99 14.26
C LYS A 62 12.71 6.76 14.72
N TYR A 63 11.62 6.65 14.00
CA TYR A 63 10.37 7.36 14.24
C TYR A 63 9.31 6.50 14.93
N ALA A 64 9.38 5.17 14.77
CA ALA A 64 8.47 4.23 15.42
C ALA A 64 8.85 3.99 16.88
N ASP A 65 7.85 3.65 17.71
CA ASP A 65 8.10 3.30 19.13
C ASP A 65 8.69 1.89 19.25
N LYS A 66 8.40 1.01 18.30
CA LYS A 66 8.94 -0.35 18.24
C LYS A 66 9.17 -0.82 16.82
N PHE A 67 10.24 -1.58 16.62
CA PHE A 67 10.62 -2.12 15.31
C PHE A 67 10.77 -3.64 15.36
N TYR A 68 10.33 -4.29 14.29
CA TYR A 68 10.52 -5.70 14.01
C TYR A 68 11.14 -5.87 12.62
N LEU A 69 12.26 -6.59 12.56
CA LEU A 69 12.89 -6.97 11.30
C LEU A 69 12.11 -8.15 10.69
N VAL A 70 11.02 -7.82 9.99
CA VAL A 70 10.11 -8.78 9.38
C VAL A 70 9.71 -8.26 8.01
N SER A 71 9.80 -9.11 6.98
CA SER A 71 9.36 -8.75 5.64
C SER A 71 7.88 -8.38 5.62
N THR A 72 7.55 -7.23 5.05
CA THR A 72 6.18 -6.74 4.94
C THR A 72 5.31 -7.58 3.99
N THR A 73 5.91 -8.50 3.24
CA THR A 73 5.20 -9.44 2.35
C THR A 73 5.03 -10.83 2.96
N ASP A 74 5.66 -11.10 4.11
CA ASP A 74 5.47 -12.34 4.87
C ASP A 74 4.25 -12.22 5.78
N LYS A 75 3.11 -12.68 5.26
CA LYS A 75 1.80 -12.57 5.93
C LYS A 75 1.78 -13.21 7.31
N GLU A 76 2.39 -14.39 7.44
CA GLU A 76 2.37 -15.16 8.70
C GLU A 76 3.30 -14.53 9.75
N ALA A 77 4.51 -14.15 9.37
CA ALA A 77 5.43 -13.50 10.29
C ALA A 77 4.88 -12.15 10.79
N VAL A 78 4.25 -11.36 9.93
CA VAL A 78 3.58 -10.11 10.32
C VAL A 78 2.38 -10.39 11.23
N LEU A 79 1.59 -11.44 10.96
CA LEU A 79 0.47 -11.83 11.82
C LEU A 79 0.93 -12.22 13.23
N GLU A 80 2.06 -12.93 13.35
CA GLU A 80 2.63 -13.28 14.66
C GLU A 80 3.09 -12.04 15.45
N VAL A 81 3.70 -11.05 14.78
CA VAL A 81 4.00 -9.75 15.39
C VAL A 81 2.72 -9.06 15.86
N ALA A 82 1.70 -9.03 15.02
CA ALA A 82 0.41 -8.39 15.30
C ALA A 82 -0.28 -9.01 16.53
N LYS A 83 -0.31 -10.34 16.63
CA LYS A 83 -0.83 -11.07 17.78
C LYS A 83 -0.04 -10.80 19.05
N LYS A 84 1.29 -10.88 18.97
CA LYS A 84 2.20 -10.64 20.09
C LYS A 84 2.02 -9.24 20.67
N GLU A 85 1.89 -8.25 19.82
CA GLU A 85 1.74 -6.85 20.21
C GLU A 85 0.32 -6.48 20.60
N LYS A 86 -0.67 -7.31 20.23
CA LYS A 86 -2.12 -7.03 20.44
C LYS A 86 -2.49 -5.68 19.83
N ILE A 87 -2.27 -5.56 18.52
CA ILE A 87 -2.54 -4.33 17.77
C ILE A 87 -4.03 -4.05 17.64
N ASP A 88 -4.39 -2.77 17.53
CA ASP A 88 -5.75 -2.30 17.27
C ASP A 88 -5.99 -1.94 15.81
N GLY A 89 -4.92 -1.87 15.01
CA GLY A 89 -4.99 -1.58 13.58
C GLY A 89 -3.70 -1.89 12.86
N VAL A 90 -3.78 -2.10 11.53
CA VAL A 90 -2.64 -2.34 10.65
C VAL A 90 -2.78 -1.53 9.38
N ILE A 91 -1.68 -0.95 8.91
CA ILE A 91 -1.66 -0.12 7.71
C ILE A 91 -0.43 -0.38 6.84
N ALA A 92 -0.62 -0.43 5.53
CA ALA A 92 0.44 -0.44 4.52
C ALA A 92 0.37 0.88 3.73
N TYR A 93 0.97 1.93 4.28
CA TYR A 93 0.95 3.25 3.64
C TYR A 93 1.93 3.30 2.46
N ALA A 94 1.43 3.73 1.30
CA ALA A 94 2.23 3.89 0.07
C ALA A 94 3.05 2.63 -0.31
N SER A 95 2.49 1.43 -0.08
CA SER A 95 3.17 0.16 -0.37
C SER A 95 2.21 -0.88 -0.93
N ASP A 96 2.10 -0.94 -2.26
CA ASP A 96 1.29 -1.97 -2.92
C ASP A 96 1.70 -3.40 -2.52
N PRO A 97 3.01 -3.74 -2.41
CA PRO A 97 3.41 -5.09 -2.01
C PRO A 97 2.98 -5.49 -0.59
N ALA A 98 2.89 -4.54 0.33
CA ALA A 98 2.51 -4.79 1.72
C ALA A 98 0.99 -4.75 1.95
N ALA A 99 0.22 -4.16 1.02
CA ALA A 99 -1.22 -4.00 1.19
C ALA A 99 -1.98 -5.35 1.37
N PRO A 100 -1.66 -6.44 0.63
CA PRO A 100 -2.27 -7.75 0.86
C PRO A 100 -1.97 -8.32 2.25
N THR A 101 -0.78 -8.05 2.79
CA THR A 101 -0.41 -8.47 4.15
C THR A 101 -1.21 -7.71 5.20
N ALA A 102 -1.36 -6.38 5.05
CA ALA A 102 -2.18 -5.59 5.95
C ALA A 102 -3.64 -6.07 5.96
N ALA A 103 -4.23 -6.31 4.78
CA ALA A 103 -5.59 -6.82 4.66
C ALA A 103 -5.73 -8.23 5.28
N TYR A 104 -4.77 -9.12 5.07
CA TYR A 104 -4.74 -10.45 5.66
C TYR A 104 -4.71 -10.41 7.19
N VAL A 105 -3.83 -9.60 7.76
CA VAL A 105 -3.71 -9.45 9.22
C VAL A 105 -4.98 -8.85 9.82
N ALA A 106 -5.54 -7.81 9.20
CA ALA A 106 -6.79 -7.22 9.64
C ALA A 106 -7.93 -8.25 9.65
N GLU A 107 -8.10 -9.02 8.58
CA GLU A 107 -9.14 -10.05 8.47
C GLU A 107 -8.95 -11.17 9.51
N LYS A 108 -7.71 -11.64 9.71
CA LYS A 108 -7.41 -12.71 10.71
C LYS A 108 -7.64 -12.29 12.15
N LEU A 109 -7.49 -11.01 12.46
CA LEU A 109 -7.66 -10.48 13.81
C LEU A 109 -9.02 -9.81 14.04
N GLY A 110 -9.89 -9.76 13.01
CA GLY A 110 -11.18 -9.08 13.10
C GLY A 110 -11.07 -7.57 13.25
N LEU A 111 -9.98 -6.98 12.73
CA LEU A 111 -9.75 -5.54 12.74
C LEU A 111 -10.40 -4.86 11.54
N GLU A 112 -10.69 -3.58 11.67
CA GLU A 112 -11.14 -2.76 10.55
C GLU A 112 -10.10 -2.76 9.42
N GLY A 113 -10.57 -2.95 8.18
CA GLY A 113 -9.69 -2.99 7.02
C GLY A 113 -10.43 -3.27 5.71
N ASN A 114 -9.69 -3.22 4.61
CA ASN A 114 -10.23 -3.61 3.32
C ASN A 114 -10.31 -5.14 3.20
N PRO A 115 -11.36 -5.70 2.57
CA PRO A 115 -11.46 -7.13 2.33
C PRO A 115 -10.23 -7.66 1.57
N LEU A 116 -9.59 -8.72 2.07
CA LEU A 116 -8.38 -9.30 1.46
C LEU A 116 -8.53 -9.58 -0.03
N LYS A 117 -9.67 -10.18 -0.42
CA LYS A 117 -9.96 -10.48 -1.83
C LYS A 117 -9.96 -9.22 -2.72
N ALA A 118 -10.51 -8.11 -2.24
CA ALA A 118 -10.53 -6.85 -2.98
C ALA A 118 -9.11 -6.28 -3.13
N VAL A 119 -8.32 -6.31 -2.06
CA VAL A 119 -6.93 -5.84 -2.09
C VAL A 119 -6.09 -6.70 -3.03
N GLU A 120 -6.21 -8.02 -3.00
CA GLU A 120 -5.50 -8.92 -3.91
C GLU A 120 -5.86 -8.69 -5.39
N ILE A 121 -7.12 -8.37 -5.68
CA ILE A 121 -7.53 -7.99 -7.04
C ILE A 121 -6.85 -6.68 -7.44
N CYS A 122 -6.90 -5.66 -6.60
CA CYS A 122 -6.36 -4.34 -6.91
C CYS A 122 -4.82 -4.34 -7.04
N CYS A 123 -4.12 -5.13 -6.23
CA CYS A 123 -2.66 -5.20 -6.24
C CYS A 123 -2.08 -6.07 -7.36
N ASN A 124 -2.88 -6.92 -8.03
CA ASN A 124 -2.44 -7.77 -9.12
C ASN A 124 -3.05 -7.30 -10.44
N LYS A 125 -2.20 -6.88 -11.39
CA LYS A 125 -2.65 -6.28 -12.65
C LYS A 125 -3.48 -7.23 -13.51
N ASP A 126 -3.18 -8.53 -13.49
CA ASP A 126 -3.93 -9.55 -14.20
C ASP A 126 -5.33 -9.70 -13.61
N ARG A 127 -5.42 -9.94 -12.30
CA ARG A 127 -6.69 -10.06 -11.59
C ARG A 127 -7.54 -8.79 -11.73
N PHE A 128 -6.92 -7.63 -11.62
CA PHE A 128 -7.61 -6.35 -11.78
C PHE A 128 -8.18 -6.16 -13.19
N ARG A 129 -7.40 -6.46 -14.24
CA ARG A 129 -7.88 -6.37 -15.62
C ARG A 129 -9.00 -7.37 -15.91
N LYS A 130 -8.89 -8.59 -15.39
CA LYS A 130 -9.94 -9.61 -15.49
C LYS A 130 -11.23 -9.12 -14.80
N PHE A 131 -11.11 -8.60 -13.59
CA PHE A 131 -12.25 -8.03 -12.85
C PHE A 131 -12.94 -6.91 -13.64
N LEU A 132 -12.19 -5.99 -14.26
CA LEU A 132 -12.76 -4.91 -15.06
C LEU A 132 -13.51 -5.45 -16.29
N GLN A 133 -12.95 -6.45 -16.96
CA GLN A 133 -13.58 -7.08 -18.13
C GLN A 133 -14.88 -7.81 -17.76
N GLU A 134 -14.85 -8.62 -16.70
CA GLU A 134 -16.01 -9.39 -16.23
C GLU A 134 -17.17 -8.50 -15.76
N ASN A 135 -16.85 -7.31 -15.27
CA ASN A 135 -17.84 -6.33 -14.80
C ASN A 135 -18.14 -5.24 -15.84
N GLN A 136 -17.71 -5.40 -17.10
CA GLN A 136 -18.00 -4.50 -18.23
C GLN A 136 -17.49 -3.06 -18.04
N PHE A 137 -16.44 -2.86 -17.24
CA PHE A 137 -15.77 -1.58 -17.15
C PHE A 137 -14.89 -1.33 -18.37
N TYR A 138 -14.72 -0.07 -18.74
CA TYR A 138 -13.75 0.31 -19.76
C TYR A 138 -12.34 -0.11 -19.35
N THR A 139 -11.71 -0.94 -20.15
CA THR A 139 -10.34 -1.42 -19.92
C THR A 139 -9.64 -1.66 -21.26
N PRO A 140 -8.34 -1.38 -21.38
CA PRO A 140 -7.58 -1.73 -22.56
C PRO A 140 -7.63 -3.24 -22.82
N LYS A 141 -7.51 -3.64 -24.09
CA LYS A 141 -7.30 -5.05 -24.45
C LYS A 141 -6.00 -5.54 -23.79
N THR A 142 -6.11 -6.55 -22.95
CA THR A 142 -4.99 -7.08 -22.20
C THR A 142 -4.95 -8.60 -22.27
N LYS A 143 -3.75 -9.16 -22.15
CA LYS A 143 -3.56 -10.60 -21.99
C LYS A 143 -2.30 -10.81 -21.12
N THR A 144 -2.34 -11.80 -20.26
CA THR A 144 -1.26 -12.18 -19.38
C THR A 144 -0.61 -13.46 -19.89
N TYR A 145 0.72 -13.52 -19.80
CA TYR A 145 1.52 -14.66 -20.23
C TYR A 145 2.48 -15.04 -19.12
N THR A 146 2.71 -16.35 -19.00
CA THR A 146 3.73 -16.95 -18.13
C THR A 146 4.97 -17.37 -18.88
N SER A 147 4.91 -17.36 -20.21
CA SER A 147 5.99 -17.73 -21.13
C SER A 147 6.20 -16.63 -22.17
N ILE A 148 7.47 -16.33 -22.45
CA ILE A 148 7.86 -15.36 -23.47
C ILE A 148 7.47 -15.86 -24.87
N GLU A 149 7.62 -17.16 -25.14
CA GLU A 149 7.29 -17.79 -26.41
C GLU A 149 5.82 -17.62 -26.75
N ASP A 150 4.93 -17.76 -25.77
CA ASP A 150 3.49 -17.60 -25.98
C ASP A 150 3.11 -16.12 -26.17
N ALA A 151 3.82 -15.22 -25.49
CA ALA A 151 3.65 -13.79 -25.73
C ALA A 151 4.04 -13.41 -27.16
N PHE A 152 5.16 -13.92 -27.67
CA PHE A 152 5.61 -13.67 -29.05
C PHE A 152 4.66 -14.24 -30.10
N LYS A 153 4.07 -15.42 -29.90
CA LYS A 153 3.06 -15.99 -30.81
C LYS A 153 1.82 -15.10 -30.94
N ASP A 154 1.47 -14.44 -29.83
CA ASP A 154 0.23 -13.70 -29.72
C ASP A 154 0.38 -12.17 -30.00
N VAL A 155 1.61 -11.65 -30.02
CA VAL A 155 1.88 -10.21 -30.13
C VAL A 155 1.23 -9.56 -31.34
N LYS A 156 1.14 -10.28 -32.46
CA LYS A 156 0.51 -9.83 -33.72
C LYS A 156 -1.01 -9.60 -33.60
N ARG A 157 -1.65 -10.07 -32.52
CA ARG A 157 -3.09 -9.85 -32.25
C ARG A 157 -3.38 -8.51 -31.57
N PHE A 158 -2.34 -7.78 -31.20
CA PHE A 158 -2.44 -6.46 -30.59
C PHE A 158 -2.19 -5.37 -31.62
N GLN A 159 -2.87 -4.25 -31.42
CA GLN A 159 -2.60 -3.02 -32.17
C GLN A 159 -1.46 -2.26 -31.48
N PHE A 160 -0.42 -1.94 -32.22
CA PHE A 160 0.69 -1.16 -31.71
C PHE A 160 0.35 0.34 -31.64
N PRO A 161 0.93 1.12 -30.71
CA PRO A 161 1.90 0.69 -29.70
C PRO A 161 1.26 -0.13 -28.56
N ILE A 162 2.04 -1.06 -27.96
CA ILE A 162 1.63 -1.86 -26.82
C ILE A 162 2.51 -1.59 -25.59
N ILE A 163 1.95 -1.79 -24.40
CA ILE A 163 2.67 -1.68 -23.14
C ILE A 163 2.81 -3.06 -22.52
N ILE A 164 4.06 -3.44 -22.24
CA ILE A 164 4.41 -4.66 -21.50
C ILE A 164 4.79 -4.26 -20.07
N LYS A 165 4.29 -5.01 -19.10
CA LYS A 165 4.60 -4.76 -17.68
C LYS A 165 4.44 -6.02 -16.82
N PRO A 166 5.24 -6.16 -15.73
CA PRO A 166 5.05 -7.23 -14.75
C PRO A 166 3.67 -7.12 -14.08
N VAL A 167 3.11 -8.25 -13.66
CA VAL A 167 1.78 -8.30 -13.03
C VAL A 167 1.76 -7.77 -11.60
N ASP A 168 2.88 -7.87 -10.88
CA ASP A 168 3.03 -7.65 -9.43
C ASP A 168 3.99 -6.50 -9.05
N SER A 169 4.55 -5.78 -10.03
CA SER A 169 5.44 -4.65 -9.74
C SER A 169 4.69 -3.33 -9.60
N SER A 170 5.25 -2.40 -8.82
CA SER A 170 4.77 -1.02 -8.64
C SER A 170 5.83 0.00 -9.09
N GLY A 171 5.45 1.29 -9.15
CA GLY A 171 6.37 2.37 -9.48
C GLY A 171 6.97 2.30 -10.90
N SER A 172 6.21 1.80 -11.87
CA SER A 172 6.62 1.64 -13.28
C SER A 172 7.86 0.77 -13.51
N LYS A 173 8.26 -0.03 -12.52
CA LYS A 173 9.40 -0.96 -12.68
C LYS A 173 9.06 -2.04 -13.71
N GLY A 174 9.96 -2.24 -14.69
CA GLY A 174 9.80 -3.24 -15.74
C GLY A 174 8.72 -2.92 -16.78
N VAL A 175 8.27 -1.67 -16.88
CA VAL A 175 7.34 -1.22 -17.92
C VAL A 175 8.09 -0.88 -19.19
N THR A 176 7.65 -1.43 -20.32
CA THR A 176 8.25 -1.19 -21.65
C THR A 176 7.14 -0.92 -22.66
N VAL A 177 7.40 0.01 -23.58
CA VAL A 177 6.53 0.28 -24.74
C VAL A 177 7.17 -0.30 -25.98
N LEU A 178 6.38 -1.02 -26.78
CA LEU A 178 6.76 -1.51 -28.11
C LEU A 178 5.92 -0.78 -29.16
N CYS A 179 6.63 -0.21 -30.17
CA CYS A 179 6.07 0.50 -31.32
C CYS A 179 6.11 -0.36 -32.57
#